data_bc6b336ab8d2c6c4a381f41bc31c2974
#
_entry.id   bc6b336ab8d2c6c4a381f41bc31c2974
#
_cell.length_a   1.000
_cell.length_b   1.000
_cell.length_c   1.000
_cell.angle_alpha   90.00
_cell.angle_beta   90.00
_cell.angle_gamma   90.00
#
_symmetry.space_group_name_H-M   'P 1'
#
loop_
_entity.id
_entity.type
_entity.pdbx_description
1 polymer ?
#
loop_
_entity_poly.entity_id
_entity_poly.type
_entity_poly.pdbx_seq_one_letter_code
_entity_poly.pdbx_strand_id
1 'polypeptide(L)'
;GRPGLFDSVIQAAWSFCLALRSRGLGSAWTTMHLGNAEKIAELLNIPKGVTQVVLLPVAHTLGDDFSSVPRDPAREITWFESWGKTTQKPTNGQAAFEDGPGIKVEIDVKATPEKLWDLISDINLPSNFSDEFEGAEWLDETPEEGARFKGRNKNERIGEWEVTCYIKSFEPNKVFAWAAGDVEKPAATWEFRLTPLAGATRLSFAMVLGPGPSGLTRIIEQMPDSEKKIISNRQEDQYVNMRKTIEGIKNLAEQD
;
A
#
# COMPACT_ATOMS: atom_id res chain seq x y z
N GLY A 1 -29.98 0.55 -24.18
CA GLY A 1 -28.81 1.30 -24.64
C GLY A 1 -27.96 0.41 -25.54
N ARG A 2 -27.25 0.99 -26.48
CA ARG A 2 -26.33 0.21 -27.33
C ARG A 2 -25.00 0.11 -26.55
N PRO A 3 -24.53 -1.09 -26.19
CA PRO A 3 -23.19 -1.26 -25.63
C PRO A 3 -22.17 -0.63 -26.60
N GLY A 4 -21.15 0.02 -26.08
CA GLY A 4 -20.10 0.65 -26.88
C GLY A 4 -20.40 2.06 -27.41
N LEU A 5 -21.61 2.59 -27.26
CA LEU A 5 -21.95 3.93 -27.76
C LEU A 5 -21.09 5.04 -27.15
N PHE A 6 -20.65 4.88 -25.91
CA PHE A 6 -19.89 5.88 -25.15
C PHE A 6 -18.41 5.54 -24.98
N ASP A 7 -17.98 4.35 -25.34
CA ASP A 7 -16.65 3.85 -24.99
C ASP A 7 -15.53 4.74 -25.57
N SER A 8 -15.61 5.07 -26.85
CA SER A 8 -14.61 5.94 -27.51
C SER A 8 -14.71 7.39 -27.04
N VAL A 9 -15.91 7.88 -26.77
CA VAL A 9 -16.14 9.27 -26.30
C VAL A 9 -15.60 9.46 -24.90
N ILE A 10 -15.78 8.48 -24.01
CA ILE A 10 -15.25 8.53 -22.64
C ILE A 10 -13.73 8.61 -22.67
N GLN A 11 -13.07 7.78 -23.49
CA GLN A 11 -11.61 7.81 -23.64
C GLN A 11 -11.11 9.14 -24.21
N ALA A 12 -11.80 9.69 -25.22
CA ALA A 12 -11.45 10.97 -25.82
C ALA A 12 -11.61 12.12 -24.79
N ALA A 13 -12.69 12.13 -24.03
CA ALA A 13 -12.92 13.13 -22.98
C ALA A 13 -11.90 13.03 -21.86
N TRP A 14 -11.51 11.84 -21.45
CA TRP A 14 -10.43 11.62 -20.48
C TRP A 14 -9.08 12.13 -21.00
N SER A 15 -8.72 11.79 -22.23
CA SER A 15 -7.50 12.28 -22.87
C SER A 15 -7.48 13.81 -22.99
N PHE A 16 -8.64 14.43 -23.23
CA PHE A 16 -8.80 15.89 -23.22
C PHE A 16 -8.52 16.46 -21.83
N CYS A 17 -9.07 15.87 -20.76
CA CYS A 17 -8.81 16.30 -19.39
C CYS A 17 -7.31 16.22 -19.03
N LEU A 18 -6.61 15.16 -19.45
CA LEU A 18 -5.17 15.02 -19.25
C LEU A 18 -4.37 16.09 -20.05
N ALA A 19 -4.78 16.36 -21.29
CA ALA A 19 -4.17 17.40 -22.11
C ALA A 19 -4.40 18.82 -21.55
N LEU A 20 -5.52 19.08 -20.91
CA LEU A 20 -5.77 20.33 -20.18
C LEU A 20 -4.83 20.44 -18.98
N ARG A 21 -4.73 19.38 -18.17
CA ARG A 21 -3.86 19.36 -16.99
C ARG A 21 -2.39 19.61 -17.36
N SER A 22 -1.90 19.04 -18.44
CA SER A 22 -0.53 19.28 -18.92
C SER A 22 -0.26 20.74 -19.35
N ARG A 23 -1.31 21.54 -19.50
CA ARG A 23 -1.25 22.97 -19.86
C ARG A 23 -1.60 23.91 -18.70
N GLY A 24 -1.69 23.39 -17.49
CA GLY A 24 -2.04 24.17 -16.31
C GLY A 24 -3.52 24.54 -16.23
N LEU A 25 -4.37 23.86 -17.00
CA LEU A 25 -5.82 24.04 -16.96
C LEU A 25 -6.48 22.92 -16.17
N GLY A 26 -7.53 23.25 -15.44
CA GLY A 26 -8.39 22.28 -14.76
C GLY A 26 -9.70 22.07 -15.51
N SER A 27 -10.29 20.89 -15.28
CA SER A 27 -11.63 20.56 -15.75
C SER A 27 -12.35 19.70 -14.73
N ALA A 28 -13.69 19.73 -14.76
CA ALA A 28 -14.51 18.86 -13.95
C ALA A 28 -15.45 18.05 -14.83
N TRP A 29 -15.49 16.74 -14.61
CA TRP A 29 -16.40 15.87 -15.32
C TRP A 29 -17.81 15.96 -14.69
N THR A 30 -18.78 16.47 -15.45
CA THR A 30 -20.17 16.53 -14.97
C THR A 30 -21.16 15.99 -16.01
N THR A 31 -22.19 15.33 -15.51
CA THR A 31 -23.30 14.77 -16.31
C THR A 31 -24.66 15.33 -15.85
N MET A 32 -24.67 16.27 -14.92
CA MET A 32 -25.91 16.81 -14.34
C MET A 32 -26.83 17.46 -15.40
N HIS A 33 -26.23 18.04 -16.46
CA HIS A 33 -26.97 18.61 -17.58
C HIS A 33 -27.82 17.60 -18.37
N LEU A 34 -27.48 16.31 -18.32
CA LEU A 34 -28.19 15.25 -19.06
C LEU A 34 -29.65 15.08 -18.59
N GLY A 35 -29.95 15.46 -17.35
CA GLY A 35 -31.35 15.53 -16.87
C GLY A 35 -32.24 16.56 -17.62
N ASN A 36 -31.61 17.48 -18.36
CA ASN A 36 -32.27 18.50 -19.19
C ASN A 36 -31.67 18.57 -20.59
N ALA A 37 -31.27 17.42 -21.14
CA ALA A 37 -30.51 17.32 -22.39
C ALA A 37 -31.22 18.02 -23.58
N GLU A 38 -32.55 17.94 -23.68
CA GLU A 38 -33.33 18.60 -24.73
C GLU A 38 -33.23 20.11 -24.66
N LYS A 39 -33.43 20.70 -23.46
CA LYS A 39 -33.30 22.16 -23.25
C LYS A 39 -31.88 22.66 -23.52
N ILE A 40 -30.90 21.88 -23.15
CA ILE A 40 -29.51 22.21 -23.43
C ILE A 40 -29.21 22.12 -24.94
N ALA A 41 -29.77 21.12 -25.64
CA ALA A 41 -29.64 21.02 -27.07
C ALA A 41 -30.26 22.22 -27.81
N GLU A 42 -31.42 22.70 -27.36
CA GLU A 42 -32.06 23.93 -27.89
C GLU A 42 -31.19 25.14 -27.63
N LEU A 43 -30.71 25.34 -26.36
CA LEU A 43 -29.89 26.48 -25.98
C LEU A 43 -28.57 26.56 -26.76
N LEU A 44 -27.94 25.42 -27.00
CA LEU A 44 -26.63 25.32 -27.68
C LEU A 44 -26.75 25.00 -29.17
N ASN A 45 -27.97 24.95 -29.73
CA ASN A 45 -28.24 24.61 -31.11
C ASN A 45 -27.62 23.27 -31.54
N ILE A 46 -27.66 22.26 -30.64
CA ILE A 46 -27.15 20.92 -30.94
C ILE A 46 -28.08 20.23 -31.93
N PRO A 47 -27.56 19.71 -33.06
CA PRO A 47 -28.42 19.08 -34.07
C PRO A 47 -29.12 17.83 -33.55
N LYS A 48 -30.32 17.54 -34.12
CA LYS A 48 -31.01 16.29 -33.85
C LYS A 48 -30.15 15.10 -34.23
N GLY A 49 -30.12 14.09 -33.35
CA GLY A 49 -29.31 12.87 -33.52
C GLY A 49 -27.90 12.92 -32.92
N VAL A 50 -27.50 14.08 -32.40
CA VAL A 50 -26.28 14.18 -31.57
C VAL A 50 -26.60 13.87 -30.12
N THR A 51 -25.88 12.94 -29.52
CA THR A 51 -26.04 12.55 -28.11
C THR A 51 -25.03 13.29 -27.24
N GLN A 52 -25.50 14.00 -26.23
CA GLN A 52 -24.67 14.62 -25.23
C GLN A 52 -24.17 13.54 -24.25
N VAL A 53 -22.90 13.59 -23.90
CA VAL A 53 -22.26 12.57 -23.02
C VAL A 53 -21.75 13.18 -21.73
N VAL A 54 -21.05 14.30 -21.84
CA VAL A 54 -20.38 14.96 -20.72
C VAL A 54 -20.29 16.46 -20.96
N LEU A 55 -20.33 17.23 -19.90
CA LEU A 55 -19.97 18.65 -19.89
C LEU A 55 -18.66 18.81 -19.10
N LEU A 56 -17.72 19.47 -19.72
CA LEU A 56 -16.38 19.74 -19.17
C LEU A 56 -16.18 21.25 -19.02
N PRO A 57 -16.52 21.87 -17.88
CA PRO A 57 -16.07 23.24 -17.60
C PRO A 57 -14.55 23.26 -17.54
N VAL A 58 -13.94 24.23 -18.21
CA VAL A 58 -12.49 24.39 -18.30
C VAL A 58 -12.11 25.76 -17.76
N ALA A 59 -11.16 25.81 -16.83
CA ALA A 59 -10.65 27.04 -16.24
C ALA A 59 -9.20 26.89 -15.73
N HIS A 60 -8.57 28.03 -15.44
CA HIS A 60 -7.40 28.04 -14.57
C HIS A 60 -7.82 27.73 -13.14
N THR A 61 -7.11 26.83 -12.46
CA THR A 61 -7.38 26.46 -11.07
C THR A 61 -6.63 27.36 -10.09
N LEU A 62 -7.23 27.59 -8.92
CA LEU A 62 -6.59 28.31 -7.79
C LEU A 62 -5.67 27.35 -7.01
N GLY A 63 -4.77 26.68 -7.69
CA GLY A 63 -3.85 25.71 -7.12
C GLY A 63 -3.78 24.45 -7.97
N ASP A 64 -2.73 23.70 -7.78
CA ASP A 64 -2.40 22.51 -8.56
C ASP A 64 -2.04 21.32 -7.67
N ASP A 65 -1.91 21.54 -6.37
CA ASP A 65 -1.69 20.51 -5.37
C ASP A 65 -3.02 19.94 -4.86
N PHE A 66 -3.46 18.86 -5.50
CA PHE A 66 -4.67 18.16 -5.10
C PHE A 66 -4.31 16.92 -4.30
N SER A 67 -4.88 16.81 -3.11
CA SER A 67 -4.75 15.60 -2.30
C SER A 67 -5.29 14.37 -3.03
N SER A 68 -4.58 13.26 -2.92
CA SER A 68 -5.09 11.98 -3.43
C SER A 68 -6.38 11.59 -2.70
N VAL A 69 -7.39 11.23 -3.46
CA VAL A 69 -8.61 10.67 -2.89
C VAL A 69 -8.34 9.23 -2.48
N PRO A 70 -8.69 8.82 -1.24
CA PRO A 70 -8.61 7.42 -0.83
C PRO A 70 -9.36 6.53 -1.82
N ARG A 71 -8.76 5.42 -2.18
CA ARG A 71 -9.33 4.42 -3.11
C ARG A 71 -9.31 3.07 -2.43
N ASP A 72 -10.36 2.32 -2.62
CA ASP A 72 -10.34 0.90 -2.24
C ASP A 72 -9.26 0.17 -3.04
N PRO A 73 -8.54 -0.75 -2.42
CA PRO A 73 -7.54 -1.55 -3.13
C PRO A 73 -8.16 -2.23 -4.35
N ALA A 74 -7.48 -2.13 -5.49
CA ALA A 74 -8.00 -2.71 -6.75
C ALA A 74 -8.38 -4.19 -6.61
N ARG A 75 -7.67 -4.95 -5.76
CA ARG A 75 -7.97 -6.36 -5.46
C ARG A 75 -9.38 -6.58 -4.87
N GLU A 76 -9.93 -5.59 -4.15
CA GLU A 76 -11.23 -5.70 -3.50
C GLU A 76 -12.40 -5.46 -4.45
N ILE A 77 -12.12 -4.76 -5.54
CA ILE A 77 -13.10 -4.39 -6.57
C ILE A 77 -12.85 -5.08 -7.92
N THR A 78 -11.94 -6.07 -7.93
CA THR A 78 -11.64 -6.86 -9.13
C THR A 78 -12.14 -8.30 -8.95
N TRP A 79 -12.97 -8.75 -9.87
CA TRP A 79 -13.47 -10.13 -9.89
C TRP A 79 -13.02 -10.84 -11.16
N PHE A 80 -12.77 -12.12 -11.04
CA PHE A 80 -12.34 -12.98 -12.14
C PHE A 80 -13.40 -14.02 -12.45
N GLU A 81 -13.63 -14.29 -13.73
CA GLU A 81 -14.59 -15.26 -14.25
C GLU A 81 -16.06 -14.98 -13.91
N SER A 82 -16.39 -14.49 -12.71
CA SER A 82 -17.75 -14.13 -12.34
C SER A 82 -17.79 -13.07 -11.25
N TRP A 83 -18.86 -12.29 -11.18
CA TRP A 83 -19.08 -11.26 -10.18
C TRP A 83 -19.04 -11.84 -8.76
N GLY A 84 -18.34 -11.18 -7.86
CA GLY A 84 -18.19 -11.61 -6.47
C GLY A 84 -17.10 -12.67 -6.25
N LYS A 85 -16.52 -13.24 -7.32
CA LYS A 85 -15.35 -14.11 -7.20
C LYS A 85 -14.08 -13.26 -7.28
N THR A 86 -13.51 -12.93 -6.14
CA THR A 86 -12.15 -12.42 -6.07
C THR A 86 -11.19 -13.60 -6.24
N THR A 87 -10.82 -13.92 -7.47
CA THR A 87 -9.76 -14.89 -7.76
C THR A 87 -8.47 -14.23 -8.18
N GLN A 88 -8.17 -13.02 -7.73
CA GLN A 88 -6.79 -12.83 -7.45
C GLN A 88 -6.48 -13.84 -6.35
N LYS A 89 -5.84 -14.94 -6.75
CA LYS A 89 -4.90 -15.52 -5.80
C LYS A 89 -4.14 -14.31 -5.30
N PRO A 90 -4.16 -14.01 -4.00
CA PRO A 90 -3.20 -13.07 -3.45
C PRO A 90 -1.89 -13.47 -4.11
N THR A 91 -1.08 -12.53 -4.53
CA THR A 91 0.19 -12.79 -5.23
C THR A 91 1.07 -13.81 -4.48
N ASN A 92 0.64 -14.27 -3.33
CA ASN A 92 1.19 -15.29 -2.47
C ASN A 92 0.11 -16.25 -1.95
N GLY A 93 -0.77 -16.77 -2.79
CA GLY A 93 -1.71 -17.79 -2.37
C GLY A 93 -2.98 -17.25 -1.74
N GLN A 94 -3.72 -18.10 -1.11
CA GLN A 94 -4.97 -17.76 -0.46
C GLN A 94 -4.69 -17.04 0.86
N ALA A 95 -5.62 -16.22 1.30
CA ALA A 95 -5.55 -15.56 2.59
C ALA A 95 -5.84 -16.51 3.77
N ALA A 96 -5.35 -17.74 3.72
CA ALA A 96 -5.22 -18.57 4.89
C ALA A 96 -3.87 -18.26 5.57
N PHE A 97 -3.84 -18.26 6.88
CA PHE A 97 -2.62 -17.99 7.64
C PHE A 97 -1.48 -18.96 7.28
N GLU A 98 -1.83 -20.22 6.94
CA GLU A 98 -0.92 -21.26 6.52
C GLU A 98 -0.26 -20.99 5.16
N ASP A 99 -0.87 -20.17 4.30
CA ASP A 99 -0.37 -19.89 2.95
C ASP A 99 0.64 -18.72 2.91
N GLY A 100 1.01 -18.16 4.06
CA GLY A 100 1.99 -17.09 4.18
C GLY A 100 1.58 -15.78 3.46
N PRO A 101 0.43 -15.18 3.82
CA PRO A 101 0.00 -13.93 3.21
C PRO A 101 0.98 -12.82 3.52
N GLY A 102 1.47 -12.14 2.47
CA GLY A 102 2.52 -11.14 2.59
C GLY A 102 2.12 -9.76 2.11
N ILE A 103 2.95 -8.78 2.47
CA ILE A 103 2.89 -7.40 2.00
C ILE A 103 4.31 -6.98 1.62
N LYS A 104 4.42 -6.15 0.59
CA LYS A 104 5.66 -5.49 0.22
C LYS A 104 5.37 -4.04 -0.15
N VAL A 105 6.17 -3.13 0.39
CA VAL A 105 6.19 -1.71 0.03
C VAL A 105 7.58 -1.34 -0.45
N GLU A 106 7.67 -0.43 -1.42
CA GLU A 106 8.93 -0.01 -2.03
C GLU A 106 8.93 1.49 -2.28
N ILE A 107 10.11 2.10 -2.16
CA ILE A 107 10.33 3.51 -2.47
C ILE A 107 11.76 3.73 -2.97
N ASP A 108 11.94 4.60 -3.96
CA ASP A 108 13.27 5.00 -4.40
C ASP A 108 13.73 6.21 -3.59
N VAL A 109 14.94 6.12 -3.03
CA VAL A 109 15.53 7.10 -2.13
C VAL A 109 16.82 7.63 -2.72
N LYS A 110 16.99 8.95 -2.77
CA LYS A 110 18.21 9.61 -3.26
C LYS A 110 19.31 9.61 -2.18
N ALA A 111 19.72 8.41 -1.79
CA ALA A 111 20.78 8.16 -0.83
C ALA A 111 21.54 6.90 -1.21
N THR A 112 22.75 6.75 -0.65
CA THR A 112 23.55 5.55 -0.86
C THR A 112 23.03 4.38 -0.01
N PRO A 113 23.34 3.13 -0.39
CA PRO A 113 23.00 1.97 0.43
C PRO A 113 23.58 2.05 1.85
N GLU A 114 24.76 2.63 2.03
CA GLU A 114 25.40 2.79 3.33
C GLU A 114 24.60 3.71 4.25
N LYS A 115 24.17 4.89 3.76
CA LYS A 115 23.35 5.84 4.52
C LYS A 115 22.01 5.20 4.93
N LEU A 116 21.41 4.43 4.02
CA LEU A 116 20.16 3.71 4.31
C LEU A 116 20.37 2.53 5.27
N TRP A 117 21.52 1.85 5.19
CA TRP A 117 21.86 0.77 6.10
C TRP A 117 21.92 1.25 7.55
N ASP A 118 22.56 2.36 7.80
CA ASP A 118 22.65 2.95 9.15
C ASP A 118 21.25 3.25 9.73
N LEU A 119 20.28 3.58 8.88
CA LEU A 119 18.90 3.81 9.29
C LEU A 119 18.12 2.50 9.51
N ILE A 120 18.16 1.56 8.56
CA ILE A 120 17.35 0.34 8.66
C ILE A 120 17.90 -0.68 9.67
N SER A 121 19.19 -0.59 10.03
CA SER A 121 19.79 -1.44 11.06
C SER A 121 19.56 -0.94 12.50
N ASP A 122 19.06 0.28 12.67
CA ASP A 122 18.51 0.73 13.95
C ASP A 122 17.13 0.11 14.19
N ILE A 123 17.08 -0.91 15.05
CA ILE A 123 15.84 -1.61 15.39
C ILE A 123 14.77 -0.72 16.05
N ASN A 124 15.14 0.47 16.52
CA ASN A 124 14.22 1.42 17.14
C ASN A 124 13.68 2.47 16.17
N LEU A 125 14.36 2.70 15.03
CA LEU A 125 13.96 3.74 14.10
C LEU A 125 12.49 3.62 13.65
N PRO A 126 11.94 2.42 13.34
CA PRO A 126 10.56 2.27 12.91
C PRO A 126 9.53 2.77 13.94
N SER A 127 9.85 2.82 15.24
CA SER A 127 8.93 3.32 16.26
C SER A 127 8.59 4.81 16.11
N ASN A 128 9.41 5.57 15.41
CA ASN A 128 9.15 6.98 15.14
C ASN A 128 8.05 7.19 14.07
N PHE A 129 7.67 6.15 13.35
CA PHE A 129 6.76 6.24 12.20
C PHE A 129 5.56 5.30 12.27
N SER A 130 5.72 4.15 12.95
CA SER A 130 4.67 3.16 13.09
C SER A 130 3.69 3.56 14.19
N ASP A 131 2.40 3.38 13.95
CA ASP A 131 1.36 3.56 14.96
C ASP A 131 1.26 2.35 15.92
N GLU A 132 1.98 1.26 15.61
CA GLU A 132 1.89 -0.01 16.35
C GLU A 132 3.20 -0.38 17.04
N PHE A 133 4.34 -0.19 16.39
CA PHE A 133 5.63 -0.57 16.94
C PHE A 133 6.16 0.51 17.88
N GLU A 134 6.36 0.17 19.16
CA GLU A 134 6.77 1.09 20.22
C GLU A 134 8.28 1.08 20.51
N GLY A 135 9.02 0.17 19.88
CA GLY A 135 10.47 0.05 20.02
C GLY A 135 10.94 -1.36 20.33
N ALA A 136 12.25 -1.53 20.39
CA ALA A 136 12.88 -2.81 20.65
C ALA A 136 14.14 -2.67 21.49
N GLU A 137 14.59 -3.77 22.07
CA GLU A 137 15.86 -3.90 22.78
C GLU A 137 16.63 -5.14 22.30
N TRP A 138 17.92 -5.00 22.08
CA TRP A 138 18.80 -6.13 21.80
C TRP A 138 18.88 -7.04 23.03
N LEU A 139 18.78 -8.35 22.79
CA LEU A 139 19.00 -9.37 23.82
C LEU A 139 20.41 -9.92 23.75
N ASP A 140 21.07 -9.76 22.63
CA ASP A 140 22.44 -10.20 22.38
C ASP A 140 23.34 -8.97 22.10
N GLU A 141 24.64 -9.04 22.40
CA GLU A 141 25.56 -7.90 22.34
C GLU A 141 25.88 -7.45 20.91
N THR A 142 25.92 -8.38 19.96
CA THR A 142 26.34 -8.11 18.59
C THR A 142 25.20 -8.35 17.61
N PRO A 143 24.82 -7.38 16.77
CA PRO A 143 23.83 -7.58 15.73
C PRO A 143 24.41 -8.42 14.58
N GLU A 144 24.03 -9.67 14.53
CA GLU A 144 24.46 -10.62 13.47
C GLU A 144 23.36 -11.64 13.20
N GLU A 145 23.55 -12.50 12.20
CA GLU A 145 22.63 -13.61 11.93
C GLU A 145 22.54 -14.54 13.16
N GLY A 146 21.30 -14.84 13.57
CA GLY A 146 21.00 -15.61 14.78
C GLY A 146 20.85 -14.76 16.03
N ALA A 147 21.30 -13.52 16.05
CA ALA A 147 21.10 -12.61 17.19
C ALA A 147 19.61 -12.30 17.43
N ARG A 148 19.28 -11.92 18.65
CA ARG A 148 17.91 -11.70 19.09
C ARG A 148 17.68 -10.28 19.55
N PHE A 149 16.47 -9.81 19.32
CA PHE A 149 15.94 -8.60 19.96
C PHE A 149 14.49 -8.82 20.39
N LYS A 150 14.02 -8.03 21.34
CA LYS A 150 12.65 -8.03 21.79
C LYS A 150 11.94 -6.78 21.32
N GLY A 151 10.89 -6.94 20.51
CA GLY A 151 10.03 -5.85 20.05
C GLY A 151 8.81 -5.68 20.93
N ARG A 152 8.40 -4.42 21.19
CA ARG A 152 7.17 -4.03 21.86
C ARG A 152 6.21 -3.41 20.87
N ASN A 153 4.96 -3.80 20.99
CA ASN A 153 3.91 -3.38 20.07
C ASN A 153 2.62 -3.08 20.82
N LYS A 154 1.81 -2.20 20.24
CA LYS A 154 0.48 -1.86 20.73
C LYS A 154 -0.49 -1.64 19.58
N ASN A 155 -1.66 -2.23 19.66
CA ASN A 155 -2.72 -2.07 18.69
C ASN A 155 -4.08 -2.05 19.40
N GLU A 156 -4.97 -1.15 18.98
CA GLU A 156 -6.28 -0.99 19.64
C GLU A 156 -7.13 -2.28 19.65
N ARG A 157 -6.98 -3.13 18.64
CA ARG A 157 -7.76 -4.38 18.50
C ARG A 157 -7.11 -5.58 19.17
N ILE A 158 -5.77 -5.60 19.26
CA ILE A 158 -4.98 -6.74 19.73
C ILE A 158 -4.49 -6.52 21.16
N GLY A 159 -4.34 -5.26 21.57
CA GLY A 159 -3.75 -4.87 22.86
C GLY A 159 -2.24 -4.63 22.74
N GLU A 160 -1.54 -4.76 23.88
CA GLU A 160 -0.09 -4.63 23.98
C GLU A 160 0.54 -6.02 23.98
N TRP A 161 1.66 -6.20 23.27
CA TRP A 161 2.40 -7.46 23.29
C TRP A 161 3.88 -7.24 23.03
N GLU A 162 4.67 -8.17 23.53
CA GLU A 162 6.08 -8.30 23.24
C GLU A 162 6.33 -9.55 22.41
N VAL A 163 7.35 -9.50 21.56
CA VAL A 163 7.77 -10.63 20.75
C VAL A 163 9.30 -10.68 20.66
N THR A 164 9.88 -11.84 20.88
CA THR A 164 11.28 -12.09 20.59
C THR A 164 11.46 -12.31 19.09
N CYS A 165 12.37 -11.57 18.49
CA CYS A 165 12.72 -11.66 17.09
C CYS A 165 14.12 -12.23 16.96
N TYR A 166 14.34 -13.02 15.89
CA TYR A 166 15.60 -13.68 15.55
C TYR A 166 16.06 -13.16 14.19
N ILE A 167 17.28 -12.67 14.11
CA ILE A 167 17.86 -12.18 12.86
C ILE A 167 18.07 -13.36 11.90
N LYS A 168 17.49 -13.30 10.73
CA LYS A 168 17.62 -14.30 9.66
C LYS A 168 18.67 -13.94 8.62
N SER A 169 18.88 -12.66 8.40
CA SER A 169 19.93 -12.14 7.54
C SER A 169 20.32 -10.75 8.00
N PHE A 170 21.62 -10.51 8.08
CA PHE A 170 22.22 -9.23 8.44
C PHE A 170 23.38 -8.93 7.50
N GLU A 171 23.05 -8.58 6.25
CA GLU A 171 24.03 -8.28 5.20
C GLU A 171 24.17 -6.76 5.05
N PRO A 172 25.27 -6.15 5.53
CA PRO A 172 25.46 -4.70 5.44
C PRO A 172 25.21 -4.14 4.03
N ASN A 173 24.46 -3.05 3.97
CA ASN A 173 24.11 -2.34 2.74
C ASN A 173 23.21 -3.14 1.77
N LYS A 174 22.63 -4.27 2.20
CA LYS A 174 21.81 -5.12 1.35
C LYS A 174 20.52 -5.60 1.99
N VAL A 175 20.61 -6.37 3.08
CA VAL A 175 19.46 -7.06 3.66
C VAL A 175 19.53 -7.07 5.19
N PHE A 176 18.41 -6.68 5.80
CA PHE A 176 18.15 -6.89 7.21
C PHE A 176 16.80 -7.61 7.35
N ALA A 177 16.85 -8.89 7.78
CA ALA A 177 15.64 -9.71 7.90
C ALA A 177 15.57 -10.42 9.25
N TRP A 178 14.36 -10.58 9.76
CA TRP A 178 14.13 -11.25 11.04
C TRP A 178 12.84 -12.06 11.06
N ALA A 179 12.79 -13.07 11.92
CA ALA A 179 11.62 -13.88 12.25
C ALA A 179 11.07 -13.47 13.62
N ALA A 180 9.77 -13.26 13.73
CA ALA A 180 9.09 -12.95 14.97
C ALA A 180 8.54 -14.24 15.61
N GLY A 181 8.87 -14.49 16.88
CA GLY A 181 8.47 -15.66 17.64
C GLY A 181 9.42 -16.83 17.45
N ASP A 182 9.04 -17.82 16.67
CA ASP A 182 9.86 -19.00 16.41
C ASP A 182 10.67 -18.86 15.11
N VAL A 183 11.88 -19.44 15.04
CA VAL A 183 12.75 -19.33 13.87
C VAL A 183 12.27 -20.22 12.72
N GLU A 184 11.79 -21.44 13.02
CA GLU A 184 11.35 -22.40 12.01
C GLU A 184 9.89 -22.19 11.63
N LYS A 185 9.07 -21.78 12.60
CA LYS A 185 7.65 -21.48 12.41
C LYS A 185 7.33 -20.08 12.94
N PRO A 186 7.80 -19.04 12.27
CA PRO A 186 7.59 -17.66 12.73
C PRO A 186 6.13 -17.25 12.65
N ALA A 187 5.71 -16.40 13.58
CA ALA A 187 4.43 -15.71 13.49
C ALA A 187 4.39 -14.72 12.32
N ALA A 188 5.54 -14.12 12.01
CA ALA A 188 5.78 -13.31 10.81
C ALA A 188 7.28 -13.25 10.51
N THR A 189 7.61 -13.08 9.23
CA THR A 189 8.97 -12.76 8.78
C THR A 189 8.96 -11.37 8.17
N TRP A 190 9.98 -10.58 8.48
CA TRP A 190 10.15 -9.22 8.03
C TRP A 190 11.49 -9.06 7.31
N GLU A 191 11.53 -8.20 6.29
CA GLU A 191 12.74 -7.94 5.53
C GLU A 191 12.79 -6.48 5.06
N PHE A 192 13.89 -5.79 5.36
CA PHE A 192 14.37 -4.64 4.62
C PHE A 192 15.39 -5.08 3.58
N ARG A 193 15.24 -4.58 2.35
CA ARG A 193 16.18 -4.85 1.26
C ARG A 193 16.54 -3.57 0.54
N LEU A 194 17.85 -3.40 0.29
CA LEU A 194 18.42 -2.28 -0.45
C LEU A 194 18.88 -2.76 -1.82
N THR A 195 18.43 -2.09 -2.87
CA THR A 195 18.84 -2.38 -4.26
C THR A 195 19.40 -1.11 -4.88
N PRO A 196 20.70 -1.05 -5.20
CA PRO A 196 21.29 0.12 -5.84
C PRO A 196 20.67 0.41 -7.18
N LEU A 197 20.42 1.71 -7.46
CA LEU A 197 19.94 2.26 -8.72
C LEU A 197 20.91 3.35 -9.22
N ALA A 198 20.72 3.82 -10.44
CA ALA A 198 21.48 4.95 -10.96
C ALA A 198 21.13 6.25 -10.20
N GLY A 199 22.00 6.65 -9.24
CA GLY A 199 21.82 7.88 -8.44
C GLY A 199 20.82 7.78 -7.28
N ALA A 200 20.36 6.58 -6.95
CA ALA A 200 19.42 6.31 -5.85
C ALA A 200 19.59 4.89 -5.31
N THR A 201 18.86 4.57 -4.26
CA THR A 201 18.72 3.20 -3.77
C THR A 201 17.23 2.87 -3.61
N ARG A 202 16.78 1.74 -4.12
CA ARG A 202 15.45 1.23 -3.81
C ARG A 202 15.44 0.59 -2.43
N LEU A 203 14.63 1.13 -1.55
CA LEU A 203 14.31 0.54 -0.26
C LEU A 203 13.02 -0.26 -0.39
N SER A 204 13.10 -1.56 -0.13
CA SER A 204 11.94 -2.45 0.00
C SER A 204 11.75 -2.83 1.45
N PHE A 205 10.50 -2.86 1.90
CA PHE A 205 10.12 -3.41 3.20
C PHE A 205 9.02 -4.45 2.97
N ALA A 206 9.28 -5.69 3.36
CA ALA A 206 8.39 -6.83 3.16
C ALA A 206 8.04 -7.50 4.48
N MET A 207 6.85 -8.08 4.54
CA MET A 207 6.38 -8.90 5.64
C MET A 207 5.60 -10.09 5.11
N VAL A 208 5.77 -11.26 5.73
CA VAL A 208 4.99 -12.48 5.48
C VAL A 208 4.47 -12.99 6.81
N LEU A 209 3.15 -13.22 6.90
CA LEU A 209 2.50 -13.81 8.07
C LEU A 209 2.64 -15.33 8.07
N GLY A 210 2.83 -15.89 9.23
CA GLY A 210 2.89 -17.34 9.42
C GLY A 210 4.24 -17.99 9.06
N PRO A 211 4.29 -19.33 9.08
CA PRO A 211 3.22 -20.30 9.39
C PRO A 211 2.96 -20.51 10.89
N GLY A 212 3.73 -19.91 11.78
CA GLY A 212 3.61 -20.09 13.21
C GLY A 212 2.43 -19.32 13.83
N PRO A 213 2.05 -19.67 15.08
CA PRO A 213 0.94 -19.01 15.75
C PRO A 213 1.26 -17.56 16.08
N SER A 214 0.23 -16.72 16.02
CA SER A 214 0.28 -15.30 16.36
C SER A 214 -0.96 -14.88 17.14
N GLY A 215 -1.05 -13.60 17.52
CA GLY A 215 -2.27 -13.05 18.10
C GLY A 215 -3.51 -13.23 17.21
N LEU A 216 -3.33 -13.31 15.89
CA LEU A 216 -4.42 -13.57 14.94
C LEU A 216 -4.94 -15.00 15.00
N THR A 217 -4.09 -15.98 15.29
CA THR A 217 -4.46 -17.40 15.34
C THR A 217 -5.62 -17.60 16.31
N ARG A 218 -5.54 -17.01 17.52
CA ARG A 218 -6.60 -17.09 18.51
C ARG A 218 -7.92 -16.46 18.05
N ILE A 219 -7.84 -15.36 17.29
CA ILE A 219 -9.03 -14.68 16.75
C ILE A 219 -9.64 -15.51 15.63
N ILE A 220 -8.83 -16.09 14.77
CA ILE A 220 -9.25 -16.96 13.66
C ILE A 220 -9.91 -18.24 14.21
N GLU A 221 -9.34 -18.87 15.24
CA GLU A 221 -9.93 -20.03 15.89
C GLU A 221 -11.33 -19.76 16.46
N GLN A 222 -11.59 -18.54 16.95
CA GLN A 222 -12.91 -18.13 17.44
C GLN A 222 -13.88 -17.78 16.31
N MET A 223 -13.38 -17.37 15.13
CA MET A 223 -14.16 -16.92 13.99
C MET A 223 -13.61 -17.48 12.66
N PRO A 224 -13.61 -18.80 12.47
CA PRO A 224 -12.94 -19.42 11.31
C PRO A 224 -13.51 -18.96 9.96
N ASP A 225 -14.81 -18.72 9.87
CA ASP A 225 -15.45 -18.20 8.65
C ASP A 225 -15.01 -16.78 8.28
N SER A 226 -14.38 -16.07 9.21
CA SER A 226 -13.90 -14.71 9.04
C SER A 226 -12.39 -14.62 8.80
N GLU A 227 -11.66 -15.73 8.71
CA GLU A 227 -10.22 -15.79 8.59
C GLU A 227 -9.67 -14.83 7.51
N LYS A 228 -10.22 -14.90 6.30
CA LYS A 228 -9.81 -14.06 5.17
C LYS A 228 -9.93 -12.56 5.49
N LYS A 229 -11.02 -12.17 6.14
CA LYS A 229 -11.26 -10.78 6.52
C LYS A 229 -10.32 -10.33 7.63
N ILE A 230 -10.06 -11.19 8.61
CA ILE A 230 -9.13 -10.92 9.71
C ILE A 230 -7.72 -10.69 9.15
N ILE A 231 -7.27 -11.57 8.26
CA ILE A 231 -5.95 -11.47 7.61
C ILE A 231 -5.88 -10.21 6.72
N SER A 232 -6.91 -9.95 5.92
CA SER A 232 -6.93 -8.75 5.05
C SER A 232 -6.87 -7.46 5.86
N ASN A 233 -7.63 -7.36 6.94
CA ASN A 233 -7.57 -6.19 7.84
C ASN A 233 -6.18 -6.04 8.46
N ARG A 234 -5.55 -7.14 8.87
CA ARG A 234 -4.20 -7.11 9.41
C ARG A 234 -3.18 -6.66 8.38
N GLN A 235 -3.29 -7.15 7.16
CA GLN A 235 -2.44 -6.71 6.04
C GLN A 235 -2.60 -5.21 5.76
N GLU A 236 -3.80 -4.68 5.85
CA GLU A 236 -4.05 -3.25 5.63
C GLU A 236 -3.43 -2.39 6.74
N ASP A 237 -3.63 -2.76 8.01
CA ASP A 237 -3.00 -2.07 9.14
C ASP A 237 -1.46 -2.07 8.98
N GLN A 238 -0.87 -3.21 8.60
CA GLN A 238 0.56 -3.33 8.37
C GLN A 238 1.04 -2.54 7.14
N TYR A 239 0.28 -2.56 6.05
CA TYR A 239 0.62 -1.77 4.86
C TYR A 239 0.75 -0.28 5.20
N VAL A 240 -0.19 0.27 5.96
CA VAL A 240 -0.15 1.69 6.37
C VAL A 240 1.10 1.98 7.21
N ASN A 241 1.40 1.14 8.20
CA ASN A 241 2.58 1.31 9.06
C ASN A 241 3.90 1.15 8.29
N MET A 242 3.97 0.17 7.40
CA MET A 242 5.14 -0.06 6.55
C MET A 242 5.38 1.11 5.59
N ARG A 243 4.32 1.67 5.01
CA ARG A 243 4.41 2.88 4.16
C ARG A 243 4.93 4.08 4.93
N LYS A 244 4.36 4.37 6.11
CA LYS A 244 4.85 5.45 6.98
C LYS A 244 6.34 5.27 7.33
N THR A 245 6.74 4.04 7.62
CA THR A 245 8.12 3.71 7.98
C THR A 245 9.09 4.01 6.82
N ILE A 246 8.84 3.49 5.60
CA ILE A 246 9.75 3.72 4.48
C ILE A 246 9.75 5.17 3.99
N GLU A 247 8.63 5.88 4.09
CA GLU A 247 8.53 7.32 3.80
C GLU A 247 9.30 8.15 4.84
N GLY A 248 9.21 7.79 6.12
CA GLY A 248 9.99 8.40 7.19
C GLY A 248 11.49 8.17 7.01
N ILE A 249 11.92 6.95 6.70
CA ILE A 249 13.32 6.62 6.38
C ILE A 249 13.82 7.43 5.18
N LYS A 250 13.01 7.52 4.10
CA LYS A 250 13.34 8.35 2.94
C LYS A 250 13.57 9.80 3.32
N ASN A 251 12.65 10.39 4.08
CA ASN A 251 12.76 11.79 4.51
C ASN A 251 14.03 12.04 5.33
N LEU A 252 14.41 11.13 6.23
CA LEU A 252 15.67 11.22 6.99
C LEU A 252 16.89 11.05 6.09
N ALA A 253 16.85 10.11 5.16
CA ALA A 253 17.98 9.81 4.28
C ALA A 253 18.24 10.92 3.23
N GLU A 254 17.21 11.67 2.82
CA GLU A 254 17.30 12.75 1.84
C GLU A 254 17.51 14.14 2.49
N GLN A 255 17.53 14.24 3.81
CA GLN A 255 17.99 15.43 4.53
C GLN A 255 19.52 15.51 4.48
N ASP A 256 20.06 16.69 4.13
CA ASP A 256 21.50 16.99 4.06
C ASP A 256 22.15 17.05 5.47
#